data_a71bac34102a319625d457334a5b09b8
#
_entry.id   a71bac34102a319625d457334a5b09b8
#
_cell.length_a   1.000
_cell.length_b   1.000
_cell.length_c   1.000
_cell.angle_alpha   90.00
_cell.angle_beta   90.00
_cell.angle_gamma   90.00
#
_symmetry.space_group_name_H-M   'P 1'
#
loop_
_entity.id
_entity.type
_entity.pdbx_description
1 polymer ?
#
loop_
_entity_poly.entity_id
_entity_poly.type
_entity_poly.pdbx_seq_one_letter_code
_entity_poly.pdbx_strand_id
1 'polypeptide(L)'
;MTKNYLFLLLGLLLAACSSDDKDEQPILVTNVVMPASGTVFKPGEKVTIMAKGFQDNDEIMFDIRWPLQDEVLHEGYAKGGRGVITEKTATSITFLAPGHWPASTTEILLRRSGQMMSLGKISVADGQAPKDFQLYGIINSRSNTHRPHAIEYINLEKPQTAEIVRLADNQDFSCVVNLPGSWSLSGVWTKDDRRTTGLYDLSMNYWEKPGADQLVTMGIATANSVFGVYQGGDRLFVKTVNVMPYSRMYVPEKPDYGFLLPEGMKAEALSRYPCIQMSDGNILCSADNGDGTFSPVVLNGQNIEEKSIYVGEPIEAVALIPFWIVKPVEGMGTAKYTRVGGYIVSKRNGATIAEGDGTEFRLWNPTTKMLDEPFTTFSSAACSVATLVSDDFKKQELYVLFDGSRNGRLIYVYDLLKGSWESLYPGGGFPYSEIVLAR
;
A
#
# COMPACT_ATOMS: atom_id res chain seq x y z
N MET A 1 -52.52 -42.86 22.19
CA MET A 1 -52.49 -41.63 21.32
C MET A 1 -51.14 -40.87 21.35
N THR A 2 -50.05 -41.48 21.73
CA THR A 2 -48.77 -40.77 21.93
C THR A 2 -47.68 -41.12 20.91
N LYS A 3 -47.88 -42.06 20.01
CA LYS A 3 -46.88 -42.45 19.01
C LYS A 3 -46.90 -41.62 17.72
N ASN A 4 -48.00 -40.99 17.39
CA ASN A 4 -48.12 -40.23 16.12
C ASN A 4 -47.55 -38.81 16.19
N TYR A 5 -47.40 -38.23 17.39
CA TYR A 5 -46.80 -36.89 17.56
C TYR A 5 -45.30 -36.91 17.46
N LEU A 6 -44.67 -38.04 17.78
CA LEU A 6 -43.19 -38.15 17.69
C LEU A 6 -42.70 -38.15 16.22
N PHE A 7 -43.49 -38.78 15.32
CA PHE A 7 -43.15 -38.78 13.90
C PHE A 7 -43.39 -37.43 13.23
N LEU A 8 -44.39 -36.66 13.70
CA LEU A 8 -44.65 -35.33 13.19
C LEU A 8 -43.57 -34.34 13.63
N LEU A 9 -43.06 -34.49 14.85
CA LEU A 9 -41.95 -33.65 15.38
C LEU A 9 -40.64 -33.98 14.69
N LEU A 10 -40.39 -35.26 14.38
CA LEU A 10 -39.17 -35.68 13.67
C LEU A 10 -39.21 -35.23 12.19
N GLY A 11 -40.40 -35.22 11.56
CA GLY A 11 -40.59 -34.70 10.21
C GLY A 11 -40.39 -33.17 10.12
N LEU A 12 -40.83 -32.43 11.15
CA LEU A 12 -40.61 -30.98 11.23
C LEU A 12 -39.13 -30.61 11.52
N LEU A 13 -38.39 -31.44 12.25
CA LEU A 13 -36.94 -31.23 12.48
C LEU A 13 -36.10 -31.57 11.24
N LEU A 14 -36.54 -32.46 10.38
CA LEU A 14 -35.89 -32.77 9.11
C LEU A 14 -36.20 -31.75 8.01
N ALA A 15 -37.31 -31.03 8.10
CA ALA A 15 -37.64 -29.94 7.19
C ALA A 15 -36.96 -28.60 7.55
N ALA A 16 -36.39 -28.46 8.76
CA ALA A 16 -35.67 -27.27 9.20
C ALA A 16 -34.19 -27.30 8.86
N CYS A 17 -33.66 -28.37 8.28
CA CYS A 17 -32.31 -28.52 7.77
C CYS A 17 -32.21 -28.56 6.24
N SER A 18 -33.18 -28.00 5.53
CA SER A 18 -32.91 -27.59 4.16
C SER A 18 -32.14 -26.26 4.25
N SER A 19 -30.83 -26.35 4.36
CA SER A 19 -29.93 -25.27 3.91
C SER A 19 -30.45 -24.85 2.53
N ASP A 20 -30.65 -23.56 2.34
CA ASP A 20 -30.71 -22.94 1.01
C ASP A 20 -29.42 -23.27 0.25
N ASP A 21 -29.28 -24.49 -0.22
CA ASP A 21 -28.47 -24.79 -1.38
C ASP A 21 -29.21 -24.11 -2.54
N LYS A 22 -28.92 -22.80 -2.70
CA LYS A 22 -29.13 -22.15 -3.99
C LYS A 22 -28.39 -23.05 -4.96
N ASP A 23 -29.13 -23.70 -5.85
CA ASP A 23 -28.58 -24.43 -7.00
C ASP A 23 -27.58 -23.49 -7.68
N GLU A 24 -26.32 -23.59 -7.30
CA GLU A 24 -25.24 -22.80 -7.89
C GLU A 24 -25.09 -23.32 -9.31
N GLN A 25 -25.68 -22.58 -10.25
CA GLN A 25 -25.56 -22.95 -11.65
C GLN A 25 -24.08 -22.91 -12.05
N PRO A 26 -23.58 -23.98 -12.70
CA PRO A 26 -22.17 -24.04 -13.10
C PRO A 26 -21.82 -22.88 -14.03
N ILE A 27 -20.58 -22.41 -13.96
CA ILE A 27 -20.08 -21.36 -14.85
C ILE A 27 -20.18 -21.86 -16.30
N LEU A 28 -21.05 -21.25 -17.11
CA LEU A 28 -21.20 -21.57 -18.53
C LEU A 28 -20.41 -20.57 -19.37
N VAL A 29 -19.15 -20.88 -19.63
CA VAL A 29 -18.32 -20.18 -20.60
C VAL A 29 -17.89 -21.20 -21.66
N THR A 30 -18.12 -20.86 -22.92
CA THR A 30 -17.92 -21.80 -24.06
C THR A 30 -17.06 -21.16 -25.13
N ASN A 31 -16.49 -21.99 -26.02
CA ASN A 31 -15.66 -21.54 -27.12
C ASN A 31 -14.45 -20.70 -26.67
N VAL A 32 -13.78 -21.17 -25.62
CA VAL A 32 -12.60 -20.49 -25.09
C VAL A 32 -11.46 -20.56 -26.10
N VAL A 33 -10.97 -19.40 -26.51
CA VAL A 33 -9.82 -19.24 -27.39
C VAL A 33 -8.69 -18.60 -26.59
N MET A 34 -7.69 -19.41 -26.31
CA MET A 34 -6.47 -18.97 -25.62
C MET A 34 -5.51 -18.30 -26.62
N PRO A 35 -4.58 -17.47 -26.16
CA PRO A 35 -3.47 -16.99 -26.98
C PRO A 35 -2.72 -18.15 -27.67
N ALA A 36 -2.04 -17.83 -28.77
CA ALA A 36 -1.33 -18.83 -29.54
C ALA A 36 -0.35 -19.65 -28.68
N SER A 37 -0.33 -20.96 -28.90
CA SER A 37 0.60 -21.86 -28.18
C SER A 37 2.05 -21.41 -28.39
N GLY A 38 2.82 -21.38 -27.30
CA GLY A 38 4.21 -20.91 -27.31
C GLY A 38 4.39 -19.40 -27.13
N THR A 39 3.31 -18.62 -27.04
CA THR A 39 3.42 -17.22 -26.65
C THR A 39 3.85 -17.13 -25.18
N VAL A 40 4.94 -16.39 -24.93
CA VAL A 40 5.45 -16.11 -23.60
C VAL A 40 5.19 -14.63 -23.29
N PHE A 41 4.35 -14.38 -22.29
CA PHE A 41 4.00 -13.02 -21.87
C PHE A 41 4.98 -12.48 -20.84
N LYS A 42 5.34 -11.21 -20.97
CA LYS A 42 6.10 -10.52 -19.91
C LYS A 42 5.15 -10.08 -18.80
N PRO A 43 5.63 -9.93 -17.56
CA PRO A 43 4.84 -9.35 -16.48
C PRO A 43 4.23 -7.99 -16.89
N GLY A 44 2.92 -7.80 -16.63
CA GLY A 44 2.20 -6.60 -17.01
C GLY A 44 1.76 -6.53 -18.48
N GLU A 45 2.14 -7.47 -19.33
CA GLU A 45 1.70 -7.52 -20.72
C GLU A 45 0.21 -7.92 -20.81
N LYS A 46 -0.53 -7.31 -21.74
CA LYS A 46 -1.95 -7.60 -21.92
C LYS A 46 -2.17 -8.99 -22.53
N VAL A 47 -3.00 -9.78 -21.85
CA VAL A 47 -3.46 -11.09 -22.31
C VAL A 47 -4.93 -11.01 -22.58
N THR A 48 -5.36 -11.39 -23.78
CA THR A 48 -6.78 -11.43 -24.16
C THR A 48 -7.23 -12.88 -24.36
N ILE A 49 -8.30 -13.27 -23.67
CA ILE A 49 -9.00 -14.53 -23.85
C ILE A 49 -10.37 -14.22 -24.47
N MET A 50 -10.70 -14.93 -25.54
CA MET A 50 -12.03 -14.87 -26.15
C MET A 50 -12.86 -16.07 -25.76
N ALA A 51 -14.14 -15.85 -25.46
CA ALA A 51 -15.11 -16.92 -25.17
C ALA A 51 -16.53 -16.37 -25.29
N LYS A 52 -17.53 -17.21 -25.14
CA LYS A 52 -18.94 -16.80 -25.00
C LYS A 52 -19.39 -17.01 -23.58
N GLY A 53 -20.11 -16.04 -23.01
CA GLY A 53 -20.75 -16.17 -21.70
C GLY A 53 -19.98 -15.52 -20.56
N PHE A 54 -19.07 -14.60 -20.82
CA PHE A 54 -18.48 -13.75 -19.78
C PHE A 54 -19.56 -12.80 -19.22
N GLN A 55 -19.42 -12.49 -17.91
CA GLN A 55 -20.33 -11.64 -17.15
C GLN A 55 -19.57 -10.55 -16.41
N ASP A 56 -20.28 -9.50 -16.00
CA ASP A 56 -19.65 -8.34 -15.34
C ASP A 56 -19.00 -8.69 -14.00
N ASN A 57 -19.51 -9.69 -13.28
CA ASN A 57 -18.96 -10.15 -12.01
C ASN A 57 -17.85 -11.20 -12.14
N ASP A 58 -17.40 -11.52 -13.35
CA ASP A 58 -16.28 -12.43 -13.57
C ASP A 58 -14.95 -11.83 -13.08
N GLU A 59 -14.19 -12.67 -12.43
CA GLU A 59 -12.83 -12.38 -11.99
C GLU A 59 -11.86 -13.36 -12.63
N ILE A 60 -10.66 -12.89 -12.94
CA ILE A 60 -9.55 -13.73 -13.36
C ILE A 60 -8.69 -14.05 -12.14
N MET A 61 -8.35 -15.33 -12.00
CA MET A 61 -7.45 -15.84 -10.96
C MET A 61 -6.33 -16.63 -11.63
N PHE A 62 -5.17 -16.66 -11.00
CA PHE A 62 -4.03 -17.45 -11.45
C PHE A 62 -3.77 -18.60 -10.48
N ASP A 63 -3.66 -19.84 -10.96
CA ASP A 63 -3.16 -20.95 -10.15
C ASP A 63 -1.63 -20.91 -10.16
N ILE A 64 -1.06 -20.16 -9.23
CA ILE A 64 0.37 -20.02 -9.06
C ILE A 64 0.83 -21.08 -8.08
N ARG A 65 1.46 -22.14 -8.61
CA ARG A 65 2.10 -23.16 -7.77
C ARG A 65 3.55 -22.79 -7.51
N TRP A 66 3.88 -22.61 -6.25
CA TRP A 66 5.22 -22.23 -5.81
C TRP A 66 6.10 -23.49 -5.67
N PRO A 67 7.30 -23.54 -6.29
CA PRO A 67 8.13 -24.74 -6.23
C PRO A 67 8.84 -24.99 -4.89
N LEU A 68 8.77 -24.10 -3.92
CA LEU A 68 9.61 -24.14 -2.72
C LEU A 68 8.80 -24.05 -1.43
N GLN A 69 7.81 -24.94 -1.24
CA GLN A 69 7.04 -24.72 -0.04
C GLN A 69 6.72 -25.90 0.80
N ASP A 70 7.13 -25.80 2.07
CA ASP A 70 6.58 -26.58 3.16
C ASP A 70 5.06 -26.40 3.22
N GLU A 71 4.33 -27.46 3.07
CA GLU A 71 2.85 -27.49 3.05
C GLU A 71 2.19 -26.93 4.33
N VAL A 72 2.96 -26.77 5.40
CA VAL A 72 2.49 -26.40 6.74
C VAL A 72 2.05 -24.93 6.86
N LEU A 73 2.49 -24.05 5.98
CA LEU A 73 2.15 -22.60 6.05
C LEU A 73 0.93 -22.21 5.20
N HIS A 74 0.20 -23.16 4.58
CA HIS A 74 -0.69 -22.88 3.47
C HIS A 74 -2.16 -23.23 3.63
N GLU A 75 -2.59 -23.76 4.74
CA GLU A 75 -3.99 -24.17 4.93
C GLU A 75 -5.01 -23.00 5.03
N GLY A 76 -4.59 -21.75 4.93
CA GLY A 76 -5.50 -20.60 5.01
C GLY A 76 -5.39 -19.59 3.86
N TYR A 77 -4.46 -19.74 2.95
CA TYR A 77 -4.24 -18.77 1.88
C TYR A 77 -5.00 -19.14 0.61
N ALA A 78 -5.72 -18.17 0.05
CA ALA A 78 -6.43 -18.34 -1.21
C ALA A 78 -5.46 -18.85 -2.28
N LYS A 79 -5.75 -20.00 -2.86
CA LYS A 79 -5.03 -20.52 -4.01
C LYS A 79 -5.18 -19.53 -5.16
N GLY A 80 -4.10 -18.92 -5.57
CA GLY A 80 -4.03 -18.13 -6.77
C GLY A 80 -4.12 -16.62 -6.59
N GLY A 81 -3.34 -15.89 -7.36
CA GLY A 81 -3.39 -14.45 -7.48
C GLY A 81 -4.61 -13.97 -8.27
N ARG A 82 -5.15 -12.81 -7.92
CA ARG A 82 -6.23 -12.18 -8.67
C ARG A 82 -5.65 -11.39 -9.83
N GLY A 83 -6.14 -11.63 -11.05
CA GLY A 83 -5.72 -10.90 -12.24
C GLY A 83 -6.33 -9.50 -12.30
N VAL A 84 -5.57 -8.56 -12.84
CA VAL A 84 -6.05 -7.20 -13.12
C VAL A 84 -6.70 -7.19 -14.49
N ILE A 85 -8.04 -7.12 -14.53
CA ILE A 85 -8.81 -7.00 -15.77
C ILE A 85 -8.78 -5.55 -16.25
N THR A 86 -8.28 -5.32 -17.45
CA THR A 86 -8.21 -4.00 -18.09
C THR A 86 -9.40 -3.73 -19.01
N GLU A 87 -9.93 -4.79 -19.63
CA GLU A 87 -11.07 -4.69 -20.54
C GLU A 87 -11.93 -5.95 -20.41
N LYS A 88 -13.25 -5.81 -20.45
CA LYS A 88 -14.18 -6.94 -20.40
C LYS A 88 -15.41 -6.67 -21.26
N THR A 89 -15.80 -7.70 -22.02
CA THR A 89 -17.03 -7.75 -22.81
C THR A 89 -17.70 -9.10 -22.61
N ALA A 90 -18.89 -9.32 -23.14
CA ALA A 90 -19.55 -10.63 -23.11
C ALA A 90 -18.77 -11.73 -23.89
N THR A 91 -17.79 -11.35 -24.72
CA THR A 91 -17.06 -12.27 -25.60
C THR A 91 -15.55 -12.21 -25.43
N SER A 92 -15.03 -11.34 -24.59
CA SER A 92 -13.59 -11.24 -24.34
C SER A 92 -13.27 -10.69 -22.95
N ILE A 93 -12.18 -11.17 -22.37
CA ILE A 93 -11.56 -10.59 -21.17
C ILE A 93 -10.10 -10.32 -21.50
N THR A 94 -9.65 -9.09 -21.24
CA THR A 94 -8.25 -8.69 -21.31
C THR A 94 -7.76 -8.38 -19.92
N PHE A 95 -6.64 -8.97 -19.54
CA PHE A 95 -6.03 -8.80 -18.21
C PHE A 95 -4.51 -8.69 -18.35
N LEU A 96 -3.83 -8.26 -17.28
CA LEU A 96 -2.38 -8.18 -17.25
C LEU A 96 -1.78 -9.53 -16.85
N ALA A 97 -0.75 -9.96 -17.59
CA ALA A 97 -0.01 -11.17 -17.26
C ALA A 97 0.62 -11.03 -15.87
N PRO A 98 0.54 -12.07 -15.01
CA PRO A 98 1.18 -12.04 -13.72
C PRO A 98 2.70 -12.02 -13.85
N GLY A 99 3.40 -11.39 -12.92
CA GLY A 99 4.81 -11.62 -12.70
C GLY A 99 5.00 -12.99 -12.06
N HIS A 100 6.00 -13.72 -12.48
CA HIS A 100 6.34 -15.00 -11.87
C HIS A 100 7.86 -15.20 -11.88
N TRP A 101 8.41 -15.69 -10.79
CA TRP A 101 9.81 -16.06 -10.74
C TRP A 101 9.95 -17.44 -10.09
N PRO A 102 10.59 -18.41 -10.74
CA PRO A 102 11.10 -18.38 -12.12
C PRO A 102 9.97 -18.38 -13.18
N ALA A 103 10.35 -18.16 -14.45
CA ALA A 103 9.43 -18.29 -15.58
C ALA A 103 8.62 -19.59 -15.52
N SER A 104 7.32 -19.52 -15.77
CA SER A 104 6.43 -20.66 -15.57
C SER A 104 5.23 -20.67 -16.51
N THR A 105 4.51 -21.78 -16.48
CA THR A 105 3.19 -21.90 -17.07
C THR A 105 2.15 -21.75 -15.97
N THR A 106 1.28 -20.76 -16.12
CA THR A 106 0.24 -20.40 -15.14
C THR A 106 -1.12 -20.79 -15.69
N GLU A 107 -1.93 -21.47 -14.88
CA GLU A 107 -3.31 -21.74 -15.21
C GLU A 107 -4.19 -20.52 -14.94
N ILE A 108 -5.04 -20.17 -15.90
CA ILE A 108 -5.99 -19.07 -15.80
C ILE A 108 -7.34 -19.63 -15.38
N LEU A 109 -7.83 -19.17 -14.25
CA LEU A 109 -9.13 -19.55 -13.70
C LEU A 109 -10.09 -18.37 -13.82
N LEU A 110 -11.31 -18.64 -14.23
CA LEU A 110 -12.45 -17.74 -14.14
C LEU A 110 -13.16 -18.02 -12.82
N ARG A 111 -13.34 -16.97 -12.01
CA ARG A 111 -14.11 -17.02 -10.77
C ARG A 111 -15.41 -16.25 -10.95
N ARG A 112 -16.55 -16.88 -10.61
CA ARG A 112 -17.88 -16.28 -10.61
C ARG A 112 -18.67 -16.78 -9.40
N SER A 113 -19.15 -15.88 -8.57
CA SER A 113 -19.99 -16.21 -7.40
C SER A 113 -19.43 -17.34 -6.51
N GLY A 114 -18.10 -17.36 -6.32
CA GLY A 114 -17.42 -18.39 -5.51
C GLY A 114 -16.96 -19.63 -6.28
N GLN A 115 -17.54 -19.94 -7.41
CA GLN A 115 -17.12 -21.05 -8.27
C GLN A 115 -15.90 -20.70 -9.12
N MET A 116 -15.10 -21.69 -9.51
CA MET A 116 -13.94 -21.52 -10.38
C MET A 116 -14.00 -22.47 -11.57
N MET A 117 -13.62 -21.96 -12.74
CA MET A 117 -13.52 -22.72 -13.98
C MET A 117 -12.16 -22.44 -14.64
N SER A 118 -11.45 -23.47 -15.06
CA SER A 118 -10.22 -23.30 -15.85
C SER A 118 -10.55 -22.81 -17.26
N LEU A 119 -9.89 -21.73 -17.68
CA LEU A 119 -9.93 -21.25 -19.06
C LEU A 119 -8.79 -21.83 -19.90
N GLY A 120 -7.69 -22.21 -19.27
CA GLY A 120 -6.50 -22.71 -19.93
C GLY A 120 -5.21 -22.22 -19.28
N LYS A 121 -4.09 -22.33 -19.99
CA LYS A 121 -2.76 -21.98 -19.47
C LYS A 121 -2.07 -20.99 -20.37
N ILE A 122 -1.28 -20.10 -19.77
CA ILE A 122 -0.36 -19.20 -20.48
C ILE A 122 1.05 -19.41 -19.95
N SER A 123 2.05 -19.16 -20.80
CA SER A 123 3.45 -19.10 -20.37
C SER A 123 3.81 -17.67 -20.05
N VAL A 124 4.43 -17.46 -18.88
CA VAL A 124 4.91 -16.16 -18.44
C VAL A 124 6.43 -16.14 -18.34
N ALA A 125 7.02 -15.05 -18.78
CA ALA A 125 8.45 -14.84 -18.67
C ALA A 125 8.84 -14.66 -17.20
N ASP A 126 10.14 -14.84 -16.95
CA ASP A 126 10.74 -14.56 -15.66
C ASP A 126 10.48 -13.09 -15.27
N GLY A 127 9.77 -12.91 -14.18
CA GLY A 127 9.52 -11.59 -13.58
C GLY A 127 10.77 -11.15 -12.84
N GLN A 128 11.71 -10.55 -13.55
CA GLN A 128 12.85 -9.94 -12.89
C GLN A 128 12.39 -8.66 -12.20
N ALA A 129 12.78 -8.53 -10.94
CA ALA A 129 12.68 -7.27 -10.24
C ALA A 129 13.36 -6.16 -11.10
N PRO A 130 12.70 -5.03 -11.44
CA PRO A 130 13.40 -3.94 -12.09
C PRO A 130 14.59 -3.53 -11.24
N LYS A 131 15.69 -3.21 -11.90
CA LYS A 131 16.94 -2.85 -11.21
C LYS A 131 16.92 -1.42 -10.68
N ASP A 132 15.95 -0.63 -11.14
CA ASP A 132 15.87 0.80 -10.86
C ASP A 132 14.65 1.13 -10.01
N PHE A 133 14.74 2.23 -9.28
CA PHE A 133 13.62 2.75 -8.51
C PHE A 133 12.45 3.13 -9.42
N GLN A 134 11.26 2.77 -9.00
CA GLN A 134 10.01 3.11 -9.69
C GLN A 134 9.15 3.98 -8.78
N LEU A 135 8.58 5.04 -9.34
CA LEU A 135 7.65 5.92 -8.65
C LEU A 135 6.21 5.51 -9.00
N TYR A 136 5.39 5.40 -7.97
CA TYR A 136 3.96 5.13 -8.10
C TYR A 136 3.15 6.26 -7.49
N GLY A 137 2.06 6.61 -8.14
CA GLY A 137 1.05 7.52 -7.65
C GLY A 137 -0.21 6.78 -7.22
N ILE A 138 -0.77 7.17 -6.09
CA ILE A 138 -1.98 6.58 -5.52
C ILE A 138 -3.14 7.54 -5.68
N ILE A 139 -4.22 7.09 -6.32
CA ILE A 139 -5.50 7.78 -6.38
C ILE A 139 -6.45 7.10 -5.40
N ASN A 140 -6.87 7.81 -4.38
CA ASN A 140 -7.76 7.34 -3.34
C ASN A 140 -8.79 8.42 -2.94
N SER A 141 -9.54 8.20 -1.88
CA SER A 141 -10.57 9.13 -1.38
C SER A 141 -10.04 10.54 -1.06
N ARG A 142 -8.74 10.68 -0.80
CA ARG A 142 -8.07 11.97 -0.53
C ARG A 142 -7.54 12.64 -1.79
N SER A 143 -7.69 12.03 -2.95
CA SER A 143 -7.30 12.62 -4.23
C SER A 143 -8.31 13.71 -4.62
N ASN A 144 -7.80 14.84 -5.08
CA ASN A 144 -8.65 15.93 -5.55
C ASN A 144 -9.09 15.69 -7.01
N THR A 145 -9.79 14.58 -7.24
CA THR A 145 -10.21 14.15 -8.57
C THR A 145 -11.45 13.25 -8.49
N HIS A 146 -12.24 13.22 -9.56
CA HIS A 146 -13.35 12.28 -9.73
C HIS A 146 -12.93 10.98 -10.46
N ARG A 147 -11.62 10.77 -10.63
CA ARG A 147 -11.11 9.54 -11.26
C ARG A 147 -11.33 8.34 -10.34
N PRO A 148 -11.54 7.14 -10.89
CA PRO A 148 -11.57 5.91 -10.10
C PRO A 148 -10.29 5.73 -9.28
N HIS A 149 -10.42 5.13 -8.10
CA HIS A 149 -9.27 4.80 -7.27
C HIS A 149 -8.31 3.89 -8.03
N ALA A 150 -7.02 4.17 -7.96
CA ALA A 150 -6.02 3.49 -8.75
C ALA A 150 -4.61 3.61 -8.15
N ILE A 151 -3.74 2.72 -8.58
CA ILE A 151 -2.29 2.86 -8.50
C ILE A 151 -1.80 3.12 -9.92
N GLU A 152 -1.00 4.15 -10.11
CA GLU A 152 -0.41 4.48 -11.41
C GLU A 152 1.11 4.45 -11.32
N TYR A 153 1.76 3.71 -12.22
CA TYR A 153 3.20 3.79 -12.41
C TYR A 153 3.55 5.09 -13.13
N ILE A 154 4.48 5.84 -12.58
CA ILE A 154 4.97 7.10 -13.14
C ILE A 154 6.32 6.82 -13.80
N ASN A 155 6.36 6.85 -15.13
CA ASN A 155 7.62 6.75 -15.85
C ASN A 155 8.44 8.03 -15.65
N LEU A 156 9.60 7.94 -15.00
CA LEU A 156 10.43 9.10 -14.68
C LEU A 156 11.00 9.80 -15.94
N GLU A 157 11.15 9.08 -17.07
CA GLU A 157 11.60 9.66 -18.34
C GLU A 157 10.44 10.29 -19.12
N LYS A 158 9.22 9.77 -18.95
CA LYS A 158 8.00 10.21 -19.62
C LYS A 158 6.85 10.27 -18.63
N PRO A 159 6.84 11.22 -17.68
CA PRO A 159 5.89 11.26 -16.56
C PRO A 159 4.41 11.41 -16.98
N GLN A 160 4.14 11.81 -18.22
CA GLN A 160 2.79 11.91 -18.79
C GLN A 160 2.19 10.55 -19.18
N THR A 161 3.00 9.49 -19.25
CA THR A 161 2.53 8.14 -19.55
C THR A 161 2.39 7.35 -18.26
N ALA A 162 1.17 6.99 -17.89
CA ALA A 162 0.90 6.21 -16.69
C ALA A 162 0.31 4.85 -17.06
N GLU A 163 0.85 3.80 -16.49
CA GLU A 163 0.20 2.48 -16.49
C GLU A 163 -0.70 2.38 -15.25
N ILE A 164 -1.97 2.06 -15.47
CA ILE A 164 -3.01 2.18 -14.44
C ILE A 164 -3.42 0.80 -13.95
N VAL A 165 -3.36 0.61 -12.63
CA VAL A 165 -4.04 -0.48 -11.93
C VAL A 165 -5.23 0.10 -11.19
N ARG A 166 -6.44 -0.23 -11.63
CA ARG A 166 -7.67 0.28 -11.03
C ARG A 166 -8.05 -0.50 -9.78
N LEU A 167 -8.46 0.22 -8.75
CA LEU A 167 -9.10 -0.34 -7.56
C LEU A 167 -10.62 -0.42 -7.79
N ALA A 168 -11.30 -1.28 -7.03
CA ALA A 168 -12.76 -1.29 -7.05
C ALA A 168 -13.33 -0.01 -6.40
N ASP A 169 -14.49 0.47 -6.87
CA ASP A 169 -15.03 1.79 -6.55
C ASP A 169 -15.21 2.08 -5.05
N ASN A 170 -15.50 1.07 -4.25
CA ASN A 170 -15.69 1.22 -2.80
C ASN A 170 -14.48 0.80 -1.97
N GLN A 171 -13.31 0.76 -2.58
CA GLN A 171 -12.06 0.36 -1.93
C GLN A 171 -11.08 1.53 -1.96
N ASP A 172 -10.37 1.72 -0.85
CA ASP A 172 -9.38 2.76 -0.70
C ASP A 172 -8.05 2.17 -0.26
N PHE A 173 -6.95 2.72 -0.77
CA PHE A 173 -5.60 2.30 -0.42
C PHE A 173 -4.78 3.53 -0.04
N SER A 174 -4.28 3.56 1.18
CA SER A 174 -3.65 4.74 1.75
C SER A 174 -2.51 4.39 2.70
N CYS A 175 -1.75 5.37 3.14
CA CYS A 175 -0.57 5.19 3.96
C CYS A 175 0.38 4.16 3.35
N VAL A 176 0.64 4.31 2.05
CA VAL A 176 1.34 3.31 1.25
C VAL A 176 2.83 3.42 1.45
N VAL A 177 3.45 2.29 1.71
CA VAL A 177 4.90 2.13 1.88
C VAL A 177 5.40 1.00 1.00
N ASN A 178 6.66 1.07 0.61
CA ASN A 178 7.33 -0.03 -0.07
C ASN A 178 8.26 -0.76 0.90
N LEU A 179 8.27 -2.08 0.80
CA LEU A 179 9.32 -2.88 1.41
C LEU A 179 10.53 -2.89 0.48
N PRO A 180 11.65 -2.28 0.85
CA PRO A 180 12.85 -2.26 0.02
C PRO A 180 13.30 -3.68 -0.37
N GLY A 181 13.60 -3.88 -1.64
CA GLY A 181 13.97 -5.20 -2.19
C GLY A 181 12.79 -6.13 -2.48
N SER A 182 11.57 -5.68 -2.26
CA SER A 182 10.36 -6.37 -2.71
C SER A 182 9.59 -5.51 -3.71
N TRP A 183 8.97 -6.18 -4.67
CA TRP A 183 8.08 -5.54 -5.65
C TRP A 183 6.68 -5.40 -5.08
N SER A 184 6.58 -4.87 -3.86
CA SER A 184 5.31 -4.82 -3.16
C SER A 184 5.07 -3.47 -2.56
N LEU A 185 3.86 -2.99 -2.67
CA LEU A 185 3.34 -1.85 -1.95
C LEU A 185 2.48 -2.36 -0.81
N SER A 186 2.84 -1.99 0.40
CA SER A 186 2.04 -2.27 1.60
C SER A 186 1.30 -1.01 2.03
N GLY A 187 0.09 -1.13 2.50
CA GLY A 187 -0.69 0.04 2.89
C GLY A 187 -1.94 -0.31 3.70
N VAL A 188 -2.68 0.70 4.06
CA VAL A 188 -3.98 0.57 4.68
C VAL A 188 -5.03 0.39 3.60
N TRP A 189 -5.63 -0.78 3.57
CA TRP A 189 -6.76 -1.07 2.71
C TRP A 189 -8.06 -0.79 3.46
N THR A 190 -8.87 0.10 2.93
CA THR A 190 -10.16 0.45 3.52
C THR A 190 -11.29 0.01 2.61
N LYS A 191 -12.23 -0.73 3.18
CA LYS A 191 -13.47 -1.13 2.53
C LYS A 191 -14.58 -1.18 3.56
N ASP A 192 -15.72 -0.54 3.30
CA ASP A 192 -16.89 -0.55 4.16
C ASP A 192 -16.53 -0.21 5.63
N ASP A 193 -15.76 0.88 5.83
CA ASP A 193 -15.22 1.38 7.11
C ASP A 193 -14.25 0.45 7.86
N ARG A 194 -13.92 -0.70 7.27
CA ARG A 194 -12.90 -1.60 7.81
C ARG A 194 -11.54 -1.26 7.25
N ARG A 195 -10.58 -1.13 8.14
CA ARG A 195 -9.18 -0.84 7.82
C ARG A 195 -8.33 -2.07 8.09
N THR A 196 -7.75 -2.61 7.04
CA THR A 196 -6.90 -3.80 7.12
C THR A 196 -5.56 -3.55 6.43
N THR A 197 -4.59 -4.39 6.73
CA THR A 197 -3.34 -4.40 5.96
C THR A 197 -3.62 -4.87 4.53
N GLY A 198 -3.15 -4.10 3.56
CA GLY A 198 -3.19 -4.47 2.14
C GLY A 198 -1.79 -4.61 1.58
N LEU A 199 -1.60 -5.57 0.72
CA LEU A 199 -0.41 -5.76 -0.10
C LEU A 199 -0.80 -5.72 -1.56
N TYR A 200 -0.07 -4.94 -2.34
CA TYR A 200 -0.12 -5.04 -3.80
C TYR A 200 1.24 -5.48 -4.33
N ASP A 201 1.27 -6.65 -4.96
CA ASP A 201 2.44 -7.15 -5.64
C ASP A 201 2.52 -6.56 -7.04
N LEU A 202 3.53 -5.72 -7.25
CA LEU A 202 3.76 -5.03 -8.52
C LEU A 202 4.21 -5.98 -9.63
N SER A 203 4.88 -7.07 -9.28
CA SER A 203 5.38 -8.04 -10.25
C SER A 203 4.30 -8.99 -10.75
N MET A 204 3.33 -9.30 -9.90
CA MET A 204 2.26 -10.25 -10.18
C MET A 204 0.90 -9.59 -10.42
N ASN A 205 0.79 -8.27 -10.27
CA ASN A 205 -0.48 -7.54 -10.29
C ASN A 205 -1.52 -8.16 -9.34
N TYR A 206 -1.07 -8.52 -8.15
CA TYR A 206 -1.83 -9.29 -7.19
C TYR A 206 -2.12 -8.52 -5.92
N TRP A 207 -3.34 -8.66 -5.40
CA TRP A 207 -3.76 -8.07 -4.13
C TRP A 207 -3.89 -9.13 -3.05
N GLU A 208 -3.28 -8.89 -1.91
CA GLU A 208 -3.47 -9.66 -0.70
C GLU A 208 -3.98 -8.75 0.43
N LYS A 209 -4.93 -9.27 1.19
CA LYS A 209 -5.52 -8.59 2.35
C LYS A 209 -5.43 -9.52 3.55
N PRO A 210 -4.26 -9.67 4.15
CA PRO A 210 -4.16 -10.44 5.39
C PRO A 210 -4.91 -9.66 6.47
N GLY A 211 -6.07 -10.14 6.84
CA GLY A 211 -6.96 -9.44 7.74
C GLY A 211 -6.36 -9.28 9.13
N ALA A 212 -6.04 -8.06 9.52
CA ALA A 212 -6.00 -7.66 10.90
C ALA A 212 -6.93 -6.44 11.00
N ASP A 213 -7.99 -6.57 11.74
CA ASP A 213 -8.88 -5.47 12.01
C ASP A 213 -8.15 -4.39 12.82
N GLN A 214 -8.59 -3.13 12.63
CA GLN A 214 -8.10 -1.97 13.40
C GLN A 214 -6.67 -1.51 13.10
N LEU A 215 -6.20 -1.69 11.87
CA LEU A 215 -4.98 -1.06 11.41
C LEU A 215 -5.15 0.47 11.38
N VAL A 216 -4.27 1.18 12.05
CA VAL A 216 -4.25 2.65 12.10
C VAL A 216 -3.45 3.20 10.93
N THR A 217 -2.19 2.78 10.78
CA THR A 217 -1.29 3.20 9.72
C THR A 217 -0.21 2.16 9.46
N MET A 218 0.49 2.31 8.35
CA MET A 218 1.68 1.53 8.01
C MET A 218 2.95 2.36 8.21
N GLY A 219 4.09 1.69 8.33
CA GLY A 219 5.38 2.35 8.47
C GLY A 219 6.53 1.56 7.89
N ILE A 220 7.64 2.26 7.67
CA ILE A 220 8.90 1.70 7.17
C ILE A 220 9.87 1.56 8.33
N ALA A 221 10.34 0.33 8.58
CA ALA A 221 11.38 0.06 9.57
C ALA A 221 12.79 0.26 9.00
N THR A 222 13.78 0.43 9.87
CA THR A 222 15.19 0.62 9.48
C THR A 222 15.81 -0.62 8.85
N ALA A 223 15.34 -1.81 9.22
CA ALA A 223 15.86 -3.10 8.76
C ALA A 223 15.24 -3.59 7.45
N ASN A 224 14.88 -2.68 6.56
CA ASN A 224 14.22 -3.04 5.28
C ASN A 224 12.95 -3.88 5.50
N SER A 225 12.20 -3.59 6.52
CA SER A 225 10.92 -4.19 6.81
C SER A 225 9.83 -3.12 6.90
N VAL A 226 8.58 -3.54 6.78
CA VAL A 226 7.43 -2.68 7.04
C VAL A 226 6.74 -3.14 8.33
N PHE A 227 6.04 -2.23 8.97
CA PHE A 227 5.25 -2.55 10.15
C PHE A 227 3.88 -1.90 10.07
N GLY A 228 2.92 -2.51 10.75
CA GLY A 228 1.61 -1.92 10.97
C GLY A 228 1.48 -1.41 12.40
N VAL A 229 0.80 -0.29 12.57
CA VAL A 229 0.35 0.22 13.86
C VAL A 229 -1.14 -0.11 14.00
N TYR A 230 -1.47 -0.90 15.00
CA TYR A 230 -2.82 -1.41 15.26
C TYR A 230 -3.35 -0.86 16.57
N GLN A 231 -4.66 -0.66 16.64
CA GLN A 231 -5.32 -0.31 17.89
C GLN A 231 -5.94 -1.52 18.56
N GLY A 232 -5.79 -1.64 19.86
CA GLY A 232 -6.47 -2.62 20.71
C GLY A 232 -6.87 -2.00 22.05
N GLY A 233 -8.13 -1.58 22.16
CA GLY A 233 -8.62 -0.86 23.32
C GLY A 233 -7.94 0.52 23.46
N ASP A 234 -7.32 0.75 24.61
CA ASP A 234 -6.56 1.97 24.96
C ASP A 234 -5.08 1.91 24.54
N ARG A 235 -4.70 0.94 23.69
CA ARG A 235 -3.29 0.72 23.32
C ARG A 235 -3.11 0.73 21.81
N LEU A 236 -1.93 1.19 21.41
CA LEU A 236 -1.37 0.95 20.08
C LEU A 236 -0.41 -0.24 20.14
N PHE A 237 -0.44 -1.06 19.12
CA PHE A 237 0.45 -2.19 18.94
C PHE A 237 1.21 -2.05 17.63
N VAL A 238 2.52 -2.26 17.70
CA VAL A 238 3.36 -2.35 16.50
C VAL A 238 3.58 -3.83 16.19
N LYS A 239 3.33 -4.18 14.93
CA LYS A 239 3.59 -5.52 14.41
C LYS A 239 4.44 -5.41 13.16
N THR A 240 5.59 -6.03 13.15
CA THR A 240 6.39 -6.17 11.94
C THR A 240 5.62 -7.02 10.94
N VAL A 241 5.45 -6.48 9.75
CA VAL A 241 4.82 -7.19 8.65
C VAL A 241 5.92 -7.89 7.86
N ASN A 242 5.92 -9.21 7.91
CA ASN A 242 6.85 -10.00 7.15
C ASN A 242 6.31 -10.18 5.72
N VAL A 243 7.05 -9.69 4.76
CA VAL A 243 6.80 -9.96 3.35
C VAL A 243 7.71 -11.12 2.97
N MET A 244 7.12 -12.27 2.74
CA MET A 244 7.86 -13.45 2.29
C MET A 244 8.23 -13.32 0.81
N PRO A 245 9.25 -14.04 0.34
CA PRO A 245 9.51 -14.19 -1.08
C PRO A 245 8.19 -14.50 -1.81
N TYR A 246 7.99 -13.85 -2.95
CA TYR A 246 6.75 -13.95 -3.75
C TYR A 246 5.54 -13.18 -3.16
N SER A 247 5.84 -12.08 -2.46
CA SER A 247 4.86 -11.07 -2.05
C SER A 247 3.72 -11.59 -1.18
N ARG A 248 3.97 -12.61 -0.38
CA ARG A 248 3.04 -13.00 0.67
C ARG A 248 3.31 -12.19 1.91
N MET A 249 2.25 -11.60 2.43
CA MET A 249 2.29 -10.83 3.66
C MET A 249 1.84 -11.70 4.83
N TYR A 250 2.65 -11.74 5.86
CA TYR A 250 2.29 -12.36 7.12
C TYR A 250 2.28 -11.29 8.23
N VAL A 251 1.14 -11.12 8.85
CA VAL A 251 0.99 -10.26 10.04
C VAL A 251 0.99 -11.16 11.26
N PRO A 252 1.99 -11.08 12.15
CA PRO A 252 2.02 -11.91 13.36
C PRO A 252 0.78 -11.70 14.23
N GLU A 253 0.27 -12.76 14.82
CA GLU A 253 -0.83 -12.66 15.80
C GLU A 253 -0.41 -11.85 17.02
N LYS A 254 0.81 -12.09 17.49
CA LYS A 254 1.36 -11.37 18.65
C LYS A 254 2.03 -10.08 18.19
N PRO A 255 1.77 -8.96 18.89
CA PRO A 255 2.48 -7.72 18.62
C PRO A 255 3.94 -7.82 19.05
N ASP A 256 4.82 -7.07 18.36
CA ASP A 256 6.21 -6.94 18.77
C ASP A 256 6.29 -6.18 20.09
N TYR A 257 5.49 -5.12 20.21
CA TYR A 257 5.37 -4.30 21.42
C TYR A 257 4.11 -3.42 21.36
N GLY A 258 3.72 -2.87 22.52
CA GLY A 258 2.55 -2.02 22.64
C GLY A 258 2.81 -0.76 23.45
N PHE A 259 2.03 0.27 23.19
CA PHE A 259 2.07 1.59 23.83
C PHE A 259 0.71 1.92 24.40
N LEU A 260 0.67 2.49 25.61
CA LEU A 260 -0.55 3.07 26.14
C LEU A 260 -0.82 4.42 25.47
N LEU A 261 -2.03 4.60 24.95
CA LEU A 261 -2.44 5.89 24.39
C LEU A 261 -2.51 6.96 25.51
N PRO A 262 -1.98 8.16 25.28
CA PRO A 262 -2.20 9.27 26.17
C PRO A 262 -3.69 9.58 26.35
N GLU A 263 -4.06 10.06 27.52
CA GLU A 263 -5.44 10.44 27.84
C GLU A 263 -5.97 11.46 26.79
N GLY A 264 -7.15 11.19 26.25
CA GLY A 264 -7.80 12.02 25.23
C GLY A 264 -7.30 11.79 23.80
N MET A 265 -6.20 11.09 23.57
CA MET A 265 -5.70 10.79 22.23
C MET A 265 -6.47 9.64 21.59
N LYS A 266 -6.93 9.84 20.36
CA LYS A 266 -7.54 8.79 19.54
C LYS A 266 -6.52 8.23 18.58
N ALA A 267 -6.51 6.92 18.39
CA ALA A 267 -5.58 6.26 17.47
C ALA A 267 -5.78 6.73 16.01
N GLU A 268 -7.02 7.04 15.63
CA GLU A 268 -7.36 7.54 14.30
C GLU A 268 -6.64 8.83 13.93
N ALA A 269 -6.25 9.65 14.92
CA ALA A 269 -5.44 10.84 14.68
C ALA A 269 -4.12 10.54 13.95
N LEU A 270 -3.56 9.32 14.13
CA LEU A 270 -2.33 8.88 13.49
C LEU A 270 -2.53 8.28 12.10
N SER A 271 -3.76 8.22 11.62
CA SER A 271 -4.12 7.43 10.42
C SER A 271 -3.83 8.14 9.09
N ARG A 272 -3.36 9.38 9.12
CA ARG A 272 -3.28 10.20 7.91
C ARG A 272 -2.05 9.93 7.04
N TYR A 273 -0.91 9.64 7.67
CA TYR A 273 0.37 9.45 7.00
C TYR A 273 1.06 8.17 7.45
N PRO A 274 1.96 7.60 6.61
CA PRO A 274 2.83 6.52 7.04
C PRO A 274 3.74 6.94 8.18
N CYS A 275 4.08 5.99 9.05
CA CYS A 275 5.07 6.18 10.11
C CYS A 275 6.47 5.81 9.64
N ILE A 276 7.49 6.32 10.32
CA ILE A 276 8.89 6.09 9.97
C ILE A 276 9.70 5.72 11.21
N GLN A 277 10.36 4.56 11.17
CA GLN A 277 11.32 4.19 12.20
C GLN A 277 12.68 4.79 11.92
N MET A 278 13.24 5.45 12.92
CA MET A 278 14.59 5.99 12.92
C MET A 278 15.61 4.94 13.36
N SER A 279 16.91 5.21 13.10
CA SER A 279 18.00 4.30 13.49
C SER A 279 18.12 4.08 14.99
N ASP A 280 17.60 4.98 15.80
CA ASP A 280 17.53 4.85 17.25
C ASP A 280 16.36 3.97 17.73
N GLY A 281 15.57 3.40 16.82
CA GLY A 281 14.42 2.55 17.11
C GLY A 281 13.11 3.30 17.43
N ASN A 282 13.14 4.62 17.54
CA ASN A 282 11.94 5.43 17.71
C ASN A 282 11.15 5.51 16.41
N ILE A 283 9.82 5.63 16.52
CA ILE A 283 8.93 5.73 15.37
C ILE A 283 8.30 7.11 15.35
N LEU A 284 8.52 7.85 14.26
CA LEU A 284 7.85 9.12 14.01
C LEU A 284 6.50 8.89 13.37
N CYS A 285 5.47 9.49 13.96
CA CYS A 285 4.11 9.58 13.46
C CYS A 285 3.66 11.05 13.52
N SER A 286 2.55 11.38 12.90
CA SER A 286 1.88 12.66 13.10
C SER A 286 0.43 12.46 13.52
N ALA A 287 -0.05 13.25 14.45
CA ALA A 287 -1.44 13.28 14.85
C ALA A 287 -2.16 14.47 14.20
N ASP A 288 -3.24 14.20 13.47
CA ASP A 288 -4.19 15.21 13.02
C ASP A 288 -5.18 15.48 14.17
N ASN A 289 -5.13 16.68 14.77
CA ASN A 289 -5.96 17.03 15.93
C ASN A 289 -7.40 17.39 15.54
N GLY A 290 -7.68 17.53 14.22
CA GLY A 290 -9.02 17.81 13.70
C GLY A 290 -9.45 19.28 13.82
N ASP A 291 -8.61 20.15 14.38
CA ASP A 291 -8.84 21.57 14.58
C ASP A 291 -7.97 22.48 13.68
N GLY A 292 -7.30 21.90 12.69
CA GLY A 292 -6.35 22.61 11.84
C GLY A 292 -4.93 22.61 12.40
N THR A 293 -4.68 21.86 13.45
CA THR A 293 -3.34 21.64 14.00
C THR A 293 -2.93 20.18 13.87
N PHE A 294 -1.63 19.95 13.87
CA PHE A 294 -0.99 18.65 13.91
C PHE A 294 0.03 18.59 15.03
N SER A 295 0.17 17.43 15.66
CA SER A 295 1.22 17.20 16.66
C SER A 295 2.23 16.18 16.15
N PRO A 296 3.55 16.44 16.28
CA PRO A 296 4.56 15.41 16.15
C PRO A 296 4.33 14.34 17.22
N VAL A 297 4.32 13.08 16.83
CA VAL A 297 4.16 11.95 17.75
C VAL A 297 5.33 11.01 17.59
N VAL A 298 5.96 10.66 18.72
CA VAL A 298 7.08 9.73 18.75
C VAL A 298 6.73 8.54 19.63
N LEU A 299 6.67 7.36 19.01
CA LEU A 299 6.57 6.12 19.73
C LEU A 299 7.98 5.68 20.15
N ASN A 300 8.28 5.71 21.43
CA ASN A 300 9.59 5.34 21.96
C ASN A 300 9.71 3.81 21.99
N GLY A 301 10.38 3.26 20.98
CA GLY A 301 10.64 1.82 20.85
C GLY A 301 11.93 1.31 21.49
N GLN A 302 12.81 2.20 21.94
CA GLN A 302 14.15 1.84 22.42
C GLN A 302 14.13 1.14 23.79
N ASN A 303 13.26 1.54 24.69
CA ASN A 303 13.25 1.00 26.03
C ASN A 303 12.28 -0.19 26.14
N ILE A 304 12.78 -1.35 26.51
CA ILE A 304 11.98 -2.56 26.71
C ILE A 304 11.04 -2.41 27.91
N GLU A 305 11.45 -1.63 28.91
CA GLU A 305 10.73 -1.50 30.19
C GLU A 305 9.69 -0.36 30.19
N GLU A 306 9.92 0.71 29.40
CA GLU A 306 9.01 1.86 29.32
C GLU A 306 8.69 2.25 27.88
N LYS A 307 7.72 1.57 27.31
CA LYS A 307 7.16 1.96 26.00
C LYS A 307 6.25 3.18 26.19
N SER A 308 6.69 4.32 25.74
CA SER A 308 5.96 5.59 25.90
C SER A 308 5.67 6.25 24.56
N ILE A 309 4.58 7.02 24.53
CA ILE A 309 4.23 7.92 23.44
C ILE A 309 4.57 9.33 23.88
N TYR A 310 5.41 10.01 23.12
CA TYR A 310 5.60 11.43 23.25
C TYR A 310 4.71 12.16 22.23
N VAL A 311 3.94 13.14 22.70
CA VAL A 311 3.15 14.04 21.86
C VAL A 311 3.75 15.43 21.99
N GLY A 312 4.22 15.97 20.87
CA GLY A 312 4.78 17.32 20.82
C GLY A 312 3.69 18.39 20.80
N GLU A 313 4.11 19.64 20.94
CA GLU A 313 3.22 20.78 20.86
C GLU A 313 2.47 20.83 19.52
N PRO A 314 1.18 21.19 19.53
CA PRO A 314 0.41 21.36 18.31
C PRO A 314 1.00 22.45 17.40
N ILE A 315 1.08 22.14 16.12
CA ILE A 315 1.59 23.02 15.06
C ILE A 315 0.42 23.35 14.14
N GLU A 316 0.14 24.61 13.93
CA GLU A 316 -0.82 25.06 12.91
C GLU A 316 -0.26 24.70 11.53
N ALA A 317 -0.91 23.76 10.86
CA ALA A 317 -0.47 23.23 9.58
C ALA A 317 -1.64 22.57 8.84
N VAL A 318 -1.54 22.46 7.53
CA VAL A 318 -2.46 21.65 6.71
C VAL A 318 -1.93 20.25 6.52
N ALA A 319 -0.64 20.04 6.76
CA ALA A 319 0.02 18.73 6.74
C ALA A 319 1.25 18.72 7.66
N LEU A 320 1.44 17.60 8.34
CA LEU A 320 2.66 17.27 9.09
C LEU A 320 3.07 15.86 8.68
N ILE A 321 3.97 15.75 7.70
CA ILE A 321 4.28 14.49 7.04
C ILE A 321 5.61 13.95 7.55
N PRO A 322 5.68 12.78 8.20
CA PRO A 322 6.93 12.15 8.58
C PRO A 322 7.75 11.79 7.33
N PHE A 323 9.04 12.04 7.35
CA PHE A 323 9.98 11.61 6.31
C PHE A 323 11.32 11.22 6.93
N TRP A 324 12.20 10.63 6.13
CA TRP A 324 13.54 10.27 6.57
C TRP A 324 14.59 10.61 5.51
N ILE A 325 15.79 10.83 5.99
CA ILE A 325 17.01 10.95 5.17
C ILE A 325 18.10 10.11 5.80
N VAL A 326 19.23 9.95 5.13
CA VAL A 326 20.43 9.37 5.72
C VAL A 326 21.50 10.42 5.91
N LYS A 327 22.21 10.32 7.02
CA LYS A 327 23.38 11.17 7.31
C LYS A 327 24.60 10.30 7.58
N PRO A 328 25.81 10.74 7.18
CA PRO A 328 27.03 10.06 7.56
C PRO A 328 27.21 10.13 9.09
N VAL A 329 27.75 9.05 9.66
CA VAL A 329 28.14 9.00 11.07
C VAL A 329 29.59 9.41 11.17
N GLU A 330 29.89 10.51 11.87
CA GLU A 330 31.24 10.97 12.10
C GLU A 330 32.07 9.99 12.96
N GLY A 331 33.34 9.83 12.66
CA GLY A 331 34.30 9.12 13.51
C GLY A 331 34.46 7.62 13.25
N MET A 332 33.81 7.04 12.25
CA MET A 332 34.04 5.65 11.87
C MET A 332 34.78 5.55 10.53
N GLY A 333 35.90 4.82 10.49
CA GLY A 333 36.81 4.70 9.34
C GLY A 333 36.23 4.07 8.07
N THR A 334 35.02 3.55 8.11
CA THR A 334 34.18 3.23 6.96
C THR A 334 32.92 4.05 7.10
N ALA A 335 32.54 4.80 6.07
CA ALA A 335 31.34 5.65 6.10
C ALA A 335 30.11 4.83 6.50
N LYS A 336 29.70 4.95 7.75
CA LYS A 336 28.41 4.44 8.21
C LYS A 336 27.38 5.54 8.06
N TYR A 337 26.21 5.16 7.62
CA TYR A 337 25.07 6.07 7.49
C TYR A 337 24.01 5.72 8.53
N THR A 338 23.36 6.74 9.05
CA THR A 338 22.25 6.60 9.98
C THR A 338 20.99 7.23 9.39
N ARG A 339 19.88 6.57 9.55
CA ARG A 339 18.58 7.14 9.20
C ARG A 339 18.18 8.14 10.29
N VAL A 340 17.93 9.36 9.89
CA VAL A 340 17.37 10.41 10.72
C VAL A 340 16.00 10.79 10.17
N GLY A 341 15.05 10.98 11.06
CA GLY A 341 13.70 11.35 10.71
C GLY A 341 13.46 12.84 10.85
N GLY A 342 12.38 13.29 10.25
CA GLY A 342 11.91 14.66 10.35
C GLY A 342 10.47 14.78 9.94
N TYR A 343 10.00 16.02 9.86
CA TYR A 343 8.64 16.35 9.45
C TYR A 343 8.64 17.43 8.38
N ILE A 344 7.80 17.23 7.39
CA ILE A 344 7.41 18.26 6.45
C ILE A 344 6.24 19.00 7.10
N VAL A 345 6.43 20.28 7.38
CA VAL A 345 5.42 21.17 7.95
C VAL A 345 4.87 22.03 6.83
N SER A 346 3.64 21.79 6.40
CA SER A 346 2.98 22.57 5.35
C SER A 346 1.97 23.52 5.96
N LYS A 347 2.12 24.79 5.67
CA LYS A 347 1.22 25.86 6.11
C LYS A 347 0.48 26.40 4.90
N ARG A 348 -0.79 26.74 5.09
CA ARG A 348 -1.61 27.44 4.10
C ARG A 348 -2.06 28.76 4.70
N ASN A 349 -1.70 29.86 4.08
CA ASN A 349 -2.09 31.20 4.49
C ASN A 349 -3.32 31.65 3.67
N GLY A 350 -4.52 31.32 4.16
CA GLY A 350 -5.78 31.77 3.55
C GLY A 350 -6.52 30.73 2.71
N ALA A 351 -7.70 31.10 2.20
CA ALA A 351 -8.63 30.20 1.50
C ALA A 351 -8.28 29.94 0.02
N THR A 352 -7.29 30.64 -0.52
CA THR A 352 -6.82 30.48 -1.90
C THR A 352 -5.35 30.13 -1.89
N ILE A 353 -4.92 29.26 -2.83
CA ILE A 353 -3.52 28.98 -3.10
C ILE A 353 -2.91 30.27 -3.69
N ALA A 354 -2.48 31.17 -2.85
CA ALA A 354 -1.87 32.44 -3.24
C ALA A 354 -1.01 32.94 -2.08
N GLU A 355 0.12 33.52 -2.41
CA GLU A 355 1.05 34.26 -1.54
C GLU A 355 1.05 33.86 -0.06
N GLY A 356 1.91 32.94 0.33
CA GLY A 356 2.16 32.55 1.71
C GLY A 356 1.97 31.09 2.06
N ASP A 357 1.48 30.25 1.13
CA ASP A 357 1.56 28.81 1.29
C ASP A 357 3.03 28.40 1.27
N GLY A 358 3.44 27.62 2.24
CA GLY A 358 4.83 27.22 2.36
C GLY A 358 4.99 25.88 3.05
N THR A 359 6.02 25.20 2.64
CA THR A 359 6.41 23.93 3.23
C THR A 359 7.82 24.07 3.75
N GLU A 360 8.02 23.67 4.99
CA GLU A 360 9.32 23.63 5.68
C GLU A 360 9.70 22.16 5.90
N PHE A 361 10.95 21.81 5.62
CA PHE A 361 11.52 20.49 5.85
C PHE A 361 12.45 20.57 7.06
N ARG A 362 12.00 19.96 8.18
CA ARG A 362 12.67 20.06 9.48
C ARG A 362 13.03 18.68 10.01
N LEU A 363 14.23 18.52 10.55
CA LEU A 363 14.61 17.27 11.20
C LEU A 363 14.09 17.25 12.64
N TRP A 364 13.80 16.07 13.11
CA TRP A 364 13.47 15.82 14.50
C TRP A 364 14.73 15.70 15.33
N ASN A 365 14.82 16.48 16.37
CA ASN A 365 15.91 16.41 17.35
C ASN A 365 15.46 15.56 18.55
N PRO A 366 15.98 14.33 18.71
CA PRO A 366 15.55 13.44 19.77
C PRO A 366 15.97 13.92 21.17
N THR A 367 17.00 14.76 21.28
CA THR A 367 17.49 15.29 22.55
C THR A 367 16.61 16.41 23.08
N THR A 368 16.29 17.40 22.22
CA THR A 368 15.46 18.53 22.59
C THR A 368 13.97 18.23 22.48
N LYS A 369 13.59 17.13 21.78
CA LYS A 369 12.23 16.76 21.41
C LYS A 369 11.50 17.88 20.64
N MET A 370 12.21 18.55 19.78
CA MET A 370 11.74 19.67 18.95
C MET A 370 12.15 19.46 17.49
N LEU A 371 11.52 20.21 16.61
CA LEU A 371 11.95 20.30 15.22
C LEU A 371 13.11 21.30 15.11
N ASP A 372 14.17 20.90 14.42
CA ASP A 372 15.28 21.79 14.09
C ASP A 372 14.82 22.89 13.11
N GLU A 373 15.68 23.89 12.87
CA GLU A 373 15.45 24.87 11.80
C GLU A 373 15.31 24.17 10.44
N PRO A 374 14.50 24.72 9.51
CA PRO A 374 14.29 24.12 8.21
C PRO A 374 15.59 24.09 7.39
N PHE A 375 15.92 22.91 6.85
CA PHE A 375 17.08 22.80 5.95
C PHE A 375 16.74 23.15 4.50
N THR A 376 15.44 23.11 4.16
CA THR A 376 14.91 23.60 2.87
C THR A 376 13.46 23.99 3.02
N THR A 377 12.98 24.81 2.09
CA THR A 377 11.57 25.26 2.02
C THR A 377 11.05 25.14 0.59
N PHE A 378 9.74 25.15 0.46
CA PHE A 378 9.05 25.17 -0.84
C PHE A 378 7.77 26.01 -0.77
N SER A 379 7.39 26.67 -1.87
CA SER A 379 6.29 27.63 -1.90
C SER A 379 4.87 27.06 -1.96
N SER A 380 4.72 25.73 -1.98
CA SER A 380 3.40 25.07 -2.03
C SER A 380 3.25 24.07 -0.90
N ALA A 381 2.01 23.74 -0.53
CA ALA A 381 1.71 22.78 0.51
C ALA A 381 2.02 21.33 0.03
N ALA A 382 2.78 20.57 0.82
CA ALA A 382 3.06 19.18 0.53
C ALA A 382 1.88 18.27 0.92
N CYS A 383 1.67 17.23 0.11
CA CYS A 383 0.64 16.20 0.32
C CYS A 383 1.24 14.85 0.66
N SER A 384 2.39 14.52 0.09
CA SER A 384 3.05 13.22 0.26
C SER A 384 4.54 13.34 -0.05
N VAL A 385 5.33 12.41 0.47
CA VAL A 385 6.76 12.33 0.23
C VAL A 385 7.20 10.88 0.08
N ALA A 386 8.18 10.67 -0.81
CA ALA A 386 8.90 9.41 -0.93
C ALA A 386 10.41 9.68 -0.95
N THR A 387 11.16 8.91 -0.18
CA THR A 387 12.62 9.07 -0.07
C THR A 387 13.33 8.03 -0.92
N LEU A 388 14.28 8.47 -1.73
CA LEU A 388 15.18 7.64 -2.50
C LEU A 388 16.60 7.76 -1.93
N VAL A 389 17.21 6.62 -1.64
CA VAL A 389 18.63 6.51 -1.28
C VAL A 389 19.23 5.37 -2.08
N SER A 390 20.26 5.65 -2.89
CA SER A 390 21.00 4.60 -3.61
C SER A 390 21.89 3.79 -2.66
N ASP A 391 22.20 2.54 -3.05
CA ASP A 391 23.02 1.64 -2.22
C ASP A 391 24.43 2.19 -1.92
N ASP A 392 24.98 2.97 -2.84
CA ASP A 392 26.27 3.63 -2.68
C ASP A 392 26.17 5.02 -2.03
N PHE A 393 24.96 5.43 -1.61
CA PHE A 393 24.64 6.72 -1.00
C PHE A 393 25.00 7.96 -1.85
N LYS A 394 25.31 7.76 -3.14
CA LYS A 394 25.64 8.88 -4.06
C LYS A 394 24.41 9.57 -4.62
N LYS A 395 23.24 8.98 -4.46
CA LYS A 395 21.95 9.56 -4.82
C LYS A 395 21.06 9.57 -3.60
N GLN A 396 20.64 10.75 -3.19
CA GLN A 396 19.72 10.96 -2.07
C GLN A 396 18.70 12.03 -2.47
N GLU A 397 17.46 11.63 -2.63
CA GLU A 397 16.41 12.49 -3.16
C GLU A 397 15.12 12.36 -2.38
N LEU A 398 14.41 13.48 -2.22
CA LEU A 398 13.04 13.54 -1.74
C LEU A 398 12.13 13.84 -2.93
N TYR A 399 11.30 12.92 -3.30
CA TYR A 399 10.17 13.13 -4.22
C TYR A 399 9.01 13.65 -3.40
N VAL A 400 8.53 14.84 -3.71
CA VAL A 400 7.46 15.48 -2.93
C VAL A 400 6.31 15.85 -3.84
N LEU A 401 5.12 15.42 -3.45
CA LEU A 401 3.88 15.77 -4.10
C LEU A 401 3.32 17.03 -3.44
N PHE A 402 3.19 18.10 -4.20
CA PHE A 402 2.67 19.39 -3.73
C PHE A 402 1.29 19.67 -4.31
N ASP A 403 0.47 20.39 -3.55
CA ASP A 403 -0.75 20.95 -4.09
C ASP A 403 -0.45 21.93 -5.23
N GLY A 404 -1.11 21.76 -6.36
CA GLY A 404 -1.03 22.64 -7.52
C GLY A 404 -2.29 23.51 -7.61
N SER A 405 -2.20 24.66 -8.30
CA SER A 405 -3.31 25.60 -8.37
C SER A 405 -4.49 25.11 -9.24
N ARG A 406 -4.35 24.97 -10.53
CA ARG A 406 -5.47 24.63 -11.45
C ARG A 406 -5.34 23.30 -12.17
N ASN A 407 -4.13 22.77 -12.27
CA ASN A 407 -3.81 21.64 -13.14
C ASN A 407 -3.54 20.33 -12.39
N GLY A 408 -3.95 20.22 -11.12
CA GLY A 408 -3.64 19.08 -10.28
C GLY A 408 -2.35 19.28 -9.46
N ARG A 409 -1.93 18.24 -8.76
CA ARG A 409 -0.74 18.26 -7.90
C ARG A 409 0.54 18.16 -8.71
N LEU A 410 1.62 18.70 -8.16
CA LEU A 410 2.93 18.75 -8.82
C LEU A 410 3.92 17.87 -8.06
N ILE A 411 4.80 17.21 -8.76
CA ILE A 411 5.91 16.44 -8.15
C ILE A 411 7.21 17.20 -8.40
N TYR A 412 7.89 17.50 -7.30
CA TYR A 412 9.24 18.06 -7.30
C TYR A 412 10.19 17.10 -6.60
N VAL A 413 11.43 17.12 -7.04
CA VAL A 413 12.51 16.33 -6.49
C VAL A 413 13.51 17.26 -5.83
N TYR A 414 13.82 17.02 -4.56
CA TYR A 414 14.89 17.71 -3.86
C TYR A 414 16.12 16.80 -3.80
N ASP A 415 17.19 17.22 -4.45
CA ASP A 415 18.48 16.55 -4.36
C ASP A 415 19.17 16.98 -3.03
N LEU A 416 19.25 16.05 -2.08
CA LEU A 416 19.82 16.31 -0.75
C LEU A 416 21.33 16.60 -0.78
N LEU A 417 22.03 16.10 -1.81
CA LEU A 417 23.47 16.30 -1.94
C LEU A 417 23.79 17.64 -2.61
N LYS A 418 22.94 18.10 -3.54
CA LYS A 418 23.09 19.39 -4.23
C LYS A 418 22.37 20.54 -3.55
N GLY A 419 21.36 20.23 -2.71
CA GLY A 419 20.53 21.24 -2.07
C GLY A 419 19.62 22.00 -3.04
N SER A 420 19.12 21.34 -4.07
CA SER A 420 18.34 21.99 -5.14
C SER A 420 17.06 21.24 -5.49
N TRP A 421 16.03 22.01 -5.88
CA TRP A 421 14.75 21.51 -6.35
C TRP A 421 14.70 21.41 -7.87
N GLU A 422 14.07 20.33 -8.38
CA GLU A 422 13.80 20.13 -9.79
C GLU A 422 12.35 19.66 -9.97
N SER A 423 11.65 20.16 -10.99
CA SER A 423 10.30 19.70 -11.35
C SER A 423 10.38 18.38 -12.12
N LEU A 424 9.65 17.36 -11.67
CA LEU A 424 9.59 16.08 -12.39
C LEU A 424 8.88 16.22 -13.74
N TYR A 425 7.85 17.09 -13.81
CA TYR A 425 7.08 17.31 -15.04
C TYR A 425 6.63 18.77 -15.14
N PRO A 426 7.45 19.63 -15.72
CA PRO A 426 7.10 21.03 -15.91
C PRO A 426 5.82 21.20 -16.75
N GLY A 427 4.81 21.89 -16.20
CA GLY A 427 3.55 22.19 -16.88
C GLY A 427 2.49 21.09 -16.85
N GLY A 428 2.74 19.95 -16.21
CA GLY A 428 1.75 18.89 -15.99
C GLY A 428 1.30 18.81 -14.54
N GLY A 429 0.11 18.23 -14.30
CA GLY A 429 -0.43 17.95 -12.99
C GLY A 429 -0.80 16.49 -12.80
N PHE A 430 -0.71 16.01 -11.58
CA PHE A 430 -0.98 14.63 -11.20
C PHE A 430 -2.24 14.54 -10.31
N PRO A 431 -3.07 13.48 -10.47
CA PRO A 431 -4.29 13.31 -9.69
C PRO A 431 -4.06 12.63 -8.32
N TYR A 432 -2.82 12.41 -7.91
CA TYR A 432 -2.49 11.54 -6.78
C TYR A 432 -2.75 12.20 -5.43
N SER A 433 -3.08 11.39 -4.42
CA SER A 433 -3.08 11.78 -3.01
C SER A 433 -1.77 11.43 -2.33
N GLU A 434 -1.13 10.37 -2.79
CA GLU A 434 0.13 9.85 -2.25
C GLU A 434 1.05 9.44 -3.39
N ILE A 435 2.35 9.46 -3.10
CA ILE A 435 3.39 8.87 -3.95
C ILE A 435 4.24 7.92 -3.13
N VAL A 436 4.74 6.86 -3.77
CA VAL A 436 5.61 5.87 -3.15
C VAL A 436 6.68 5.43 -4.14
N LEU A 437 7.90 5.27 -3.66
CA LEU A 437 8.99 4.68 -4.41
C LEU A 437 9.10 3.21 -4.09
N ALA A 438 9.14 2.37 -5.11
CA ALA A 438 9.41 0.93 -5.00
C ALA A 438 10.77 0.59 -5.62
N ARG A 439 11.45 -0.39 -5.03
CA ARG A 439 12.73 -0.93 -5.49
C ARG A 439 12.76 -2.44 -5.41
#